data_c88f3ad6b2e8f835583c13bd03a2a76a
#
_entry.id   c88f3ad6b2e8f835583c13bd03a2a76a
#
_cell.length_a   1.000
_cell.length_b   1.000
_cell.length_c   1.000
_cell.angle_alpha   90.00
_cell.angle_beta   90.00
_cell.angle_gamma   90.00
#
_symmetry.space_group_name_H-M   'P 1'
#
loop_
_entity.id
_entity.type
_entity.pdbx_description
1 polymer ?
#
loop_
_entity_poly.entity_id
_entity_poly.type
_entity_poly.pdbx_seq_one_letter_code
_entity_poly.pdbx_strand_id
1 'polypeptide(L)'
;MAEDYPRHTYRMEGEGLDKVCGYKVDNPDWSKCPHRREVRDRTKKIQDSVLDCVGATPMIRINNISKAENLECELLVKAEFLNPGGSVKDRIGRRMLLDAEVAGQVKPGDIIVEPTSGNTGVGLSMAAAAKGYRMIITMPEKMSQEKNDALKGLGATVIRTPTSYAFDHAKSHIGIAIELTKTLDRCFCLDQYKNPGNPMAHYEETG
;
A
#
# COMPACT_ATOMS: atom_id res chain seq x y z
N MET A 1 8.88 -14.19 -21.11
CA MET A 1 8.36 -14.39 -19.74
C MET A 1 7.84 -13.11 -19.07
N ALA A 2 7.86 -11.95 -19.75
CA ALA A 2 7.22 -10.72 -19.24
C ALA A 2 5.73 -10.58 -19.65
N GLU A 3 5.22 -11.48 -20.47
CA GLU A 3 3.85 -11.40 -21.03
C GLU A 3 2.77 -12.05 -20.17
N ASP A 4 3.13 -12.89 -19.20
CA ASP A 4 2.18 -13.64 -18.35
C ASP A 4 1.90 -13.00 -16.99
N TYR A 5 2.55 -11.88 -16.66
CA TYR A 5 2.18 -11.13 -15.46
C TYR A 5 0.83 -10.44 -15.73
N PRO A 6 -0.17 -10.56 -14.83
CA PRO A 6 -1.47 -9.97 -15.07
C PRO A 6 -1.26 -8.51 -15.43
N ARG A 7 -1.65 -8.15 -16.66
CA ARG A 7 -1.60 -6.74 -17.10
C ARG A 7 -2.34 -5.97 -16.05
N HIS A 8 -1.69 -4.95 -15.52
CA HIS A 8 -2.27 -4.14 -14.45
C HIS A 8 -3.68 -3.79 -14.82
N THR A 9 -4.59 -4.13 -13.94
CA THR A 9 -5.97 -3.64 -13.97
C THR A 9 -6.01 -2.13 -13.77
N TYR A 10 -4.88 -1.54 -13.35
CA TYR A 10 -4.79 -0.11 -13.10
C TYR A 10 -3.89 0.58 -14.13
N ARG A 11 -4.51 1.22 -15.11
CA ARG A 11 -3.91 2.21 -15.97
C ARG A 11 -4.55 3.55 -15.62
N MET A 12 -3.77 4.45 -15.04
CA MET A 12 -4.16 5.87 -14.96
C MET A 12 -4.13 6.41 -16.41
N GLU A 13 -5.21 6.21 -17.18
CA GLU A 13 -5.36 6.90 -18.45
C GLU A 13 -5.56 8.38 -18.16
N GLY A 14 -4.56 9.18 -18.47
CA GLY A 14 -4.64 10.64 -18.55
C GLY A 14 -4.21 11.42 -17.35
N GLU A 15 -3.87 10.85 -16.18
CA GLU A 15 -3.46 11.63 -15.02
C GLU A 15 -2.19 11.08 -14.34
N GLY A 16 -1.18 11.91 -14.23
CA GLY A 16 -0.17 11.85 -13.19
C GLY A 16 1.26 11.67 -13.65
N LEU A 17 1.73 10.50 -14.05
CA LEU A 17 3.18 10.24 -14.20
C LEU A 17 3.83 10.95 -15.40
N ASP A 18 3.06 11.28 -16.42
CA ASP A 18 3.55 11.95 -17.63
C ASP A 18 3.36 13.48 -17.59
N LYS A 19 2.71 14.01 -16.56
CA LYS A 19 2.52 15.46 -16.40
C LYS A 19 3.65 16.05 -15.57
N VAL A 20 4.35 17.00 -16.14
CA VAL A 20 5.32 17.82 -15.40
C VAL A 20 4.54 18.65 -14.38
N CYS A 21 4.78 18.38 -13.10
CA CYS A 21 4.19 19.16 -12.03
C CYS A 21 4.79 20.58 -12.04
N GLY A 22 3.95 21.59 -12.27
CA GLY A 22 4.33 23.00 -12.20
C GLY A 22 4.42 23.56 -10.79
N TYR A 23 4.18 22.73 -9.76
CA TYR A 23 4.28 23.13 -8.37
C TYR A 23 5.73 23.43 -7.98
N LYS A 24 5.94 24.57 -7.31
CA LYS A 24 7.22 24.96 -6.73
C LYS A 24 7.04 25.19 -5.24
N VAL A 25 8.00 24.73 -4.45
CA VAL A 25 7.95 24.85 -2.97
C VAL A 25 7.86 26.32 -2.53
N ASP A 26 8.48 27.21 -3.27
CA ASP A 26 8.53 28.67 -3.03
C ASP A 26 7.25 29.40 -3.47
N ASN A 27 6.38 28.73 -4.21
CA ASN A 27 5.09 29.29 -4.63
C ASN A 27 4.00 28.21 -4.53
N PRO A 28 3.44 28.00 -3.34
CA PRO A 28 2.55 26.87 -3.02
C PRO A 28 1.12 27.07 -3.57
N ASP A 29 0.99 27.39 -4.85
CA ASP A 29 -0.31 27.43 -5.53
C ASP A 29 -0.75 26.00 -5.90
N TRP A 30 -1.42 25.36 -4.99
CA TRP A 30 -1.94 23.99 -5.16
C TRP A 30 -2.98 23.87 -6.29
N SER A 31 -3.60 24.99 -6.72
CA SER A 31 -4.55 24.96 -7.84
C SER A 31 -3.89 24.59 -9.17
N LYS A 32 -2.57 24.78 -9.27
CA LYS A 32 -1.75 24.43 -10.44
C LYS A 32 -1.09 23.06 -10.35
N CYS A 33 -1.26 22.36 -9.23
CA CYS A 33 -0.74 21.01 -9.08
C CYS A 33 -1.67 20.00 -9.76
N PRO A 34 -1.21 19.22 -10.74
CA PRO A 34 -2.04 18.22 -11.40
C PRO A 34 -2.33 17.00 -10.54
N HIS A 35 -1.67 16.91 -9.38
CA HIS A 35 -1.80 15.77 -8.48
C HIS A 35 -2.97 15.94 -7.51
N ARG A 36 -3.66 14.84 -7.26
CA ARG A 36 -4.78 14.81 -6.32
C ARG A 36 -4.25 14.97 -4.90
N ARG A 37 -4.65 16.03 -4.22
CA ARG A 37 -4.38 16.20 -2.80
C ARG A 37 -5.66 15.93 -2.01
N GLU A 38 -5.65 14.88 -1.23
CA GLU A 38 -6.70 14.63 -0.27
C GLU A 38 -6.43 15.40 1.03
N VAL A 39 -7.18 16.47 1.25
CA VAL A 39 -7.14 17.19 2.52
C VAL A 39 -8.09 16.48 3.48
N ARG A 40 -7.52 15.79 4.47
CA ARG A 40 -8.29 15.12 5.53
C ARG A 40 -8.43 16.04 6.73
N ASP A 41 -9.64 16.18 7.23
CA ASP A 41 -9.89 16.88 8.49
C ASP A 41 -9.41 16.02 9.67
N ARG A 42 -8.24 16.36 10.20
CA ARG A 42 -7.64 15.71 11.36
C ARG A 42 -8.13 16.27 12.70
N THR A 43 -8.93 17.31 12.68
CA THR A 43 -9.55 17.89 13.89
C THR A 43 -10.80 17.13 14.29
N LYS A 44 -11.37 16.32 13.39
CA LYS A 44 -12.54 15.48 13.64
C LYS A 44 -12.20 14.45 14.73
N LYS A 45 -12.94 14.49 15.85
CA LYS A 45 -12.69 13.60 16.99
C LYS A 45 -13.08 12.15 16.72
N ILE A 46 -14.09 11.93 15.90
CA ILE A 46 -14.56 10.60 15.51
C ILE A 46 -14.34 10.47 14.02
N GLN A 47 -13.51 9.52 13.61
CA GLN A 47 -13.26 9.18 12.20
C GLN A 47 -14.31 8.16 11.74
N ASP A 48 -14.67 8.20 10.47
CA ASP A 48 -15.71 7.31 9.93
C ASP A 48 -15.14 5.92 9.60
N SER A 49 -13.82 5.83 9.36
CA SER A 49 -13.12 4.59 9.03
C SER A 49 -11.72 4.58 9.63
N VAL A 50 -11.19 3.39 9.92
CA VAL A 50 -9.78 3.20 10.24
C VAL A 50 -8.85 3.71 9.12
N LEU A 51 -9.33 3.74 7.89
CA LEU A 51 -8.57 4.25 6.74
C LEU A 51 -8.35 5.77 6.81
N ASP A 52 -9.21 6.49 7.51
CA ASP A 52 -9.05 7.93 7.75
C ASP A 52 -7.94 8.23 8.77
N CYS A 53 -7.53 7.22 9.54
CA CYS A 53 -6.41 7.31 10.48
C CYS A 53 -5.05 7.05 9.83
N VAL A 54 -5.00 6.58 8.57
CA VAL A 54 -3.75 6.32 7.86
C VAL A 54 -3.06 7.62 7.46
N GLY A 55 -1.76 7.73 7.68
CA GLY A 55 -0.93 8.89 7.30
C GLY A 55 -0.98 10.04 8.33
N ALA A 56 -0.55 11.24 7.93
CA ALA A 56 -0.32 12.42 8.78
C ALA A 56 0.41 12.08 10.10
N THR A 57 1.33 11.15 10.02
CA THR A 57 2.18 10.72 11.13
C THR A 57 3.10 11.86 11.57
N PRO A 58 3.38 12.01 12.87
CA PRO A 58 4.20 13.10 13.36
C PRO A 58 5.69 12.92 12.97
N MET A 59 6.40 14.04 12.95
CA MET A 59 7.86 14.08 12.92
C MET A 59 8.39 14.13 14.35
N ILE A 60 9.40 13.32 14.64
CA ILE A 60 10.06 13.25 15.96
C ILE A 60 11.51 13.65 15.80
N ARG A 61 11.96 14.61 16.62
CA ARG A 61 13.36 15.03 16.67
C ARG A 61 14.19 14.01 17.45
N ILE A 62 15.27 13.53 16.83
CA ILE A 62 16.22 12.61 17.46
C ILE A 62 17.32 13.42 18.17
N ASN A 63 17.13 13.66 19.47
CA ASN A 63 18.00 14.55 20.23
C ASN A 63 19.29 13.86 20.71
N ASN A 64 19.19 12.62 21.22
CA ASN A 64 20.31 11.97 21.89
C ASN A 64 21.41 11.55 20.90
N ILE A 65 21.03 10.94 19.77
CA ILE A 65 22.00 10.50 18.76
C ILE A 65 22.66 11.72 18.12
N SER A 66 21.88 12.73 17.71
CA SER A 66 22.43 13.95 17.11
C SER A 66 23.46 14.63 18.03
N LYS A 67 23.18 14.66 19.34
CA LYS A 67 24.09 15.23 20.33
C LYS A 67 25.33 14.36 20.57
N ALA A 68 25.17 13.05 20.66
CA ALA A 68 26.27 12.12 20.90
C ALA A 68 27.27 12.09 19.74
N GLU A 69 26.75 12.19 18.49
CA GLU A 69 27.53 12.16 17.28
C GLU A 69 27.96 13.56 16.80
N ASN A 70 27.70 14.62 17.58
CA ASN A 70 28.00 16.01 17.25
C ASN A 70 27.53 16.41 15.84
N LEU A 71 26.31 16.03 15.46
CA LEU A 71 25.77 16.35 14.15
C LEU A 71 25.44 17.85 14.05
N GLU A 72 25.89 18.49 12.96
CA GLU A 72 25.55 19.89 12.66
C GLU A 72 24.12 20.02 12.10
N CYS A 73 23.56 18.93 11.55
CA CYS A 73 22.22 18.88 11.01
C CYS A 73 21.19 18.42 12.02
N GLU A 74 19.93 18.80 11.80
CA GLU A 74 18.79 18.28 12.53
C GLU A 74 18.42 16.88 12.02
N LEU A 75 18.33 15.89 12.92
CA LEU A 75 17.89 14.56 12.59
C LEU A 75 16.44 14.36 13.00
N LEU A 76 15.58 14.10 12.02
CA LEU A 76 14.15 13.91 12.21
C LEU A 76 13.72 12.51 11.74
N VAL A 77 12.76 11.91 12.42
CA VAL A 77 12.14 10.63 12.08
C VAL A 77 10.64 10.81 11.88
N LYS A 78 10.13 10.39 10.75
CA LYS A 78 8.69 10.32 10.51
C LYS A 78 8.14 9.03 11.15
N ALA A 79 7.22 9.17 12.12
CA ALA A 79 6.76 8.07 12.96
C ALA A 79 5.72 7.19 12.25
N GLU A 80 6.10 6.51 11.16
CA GLU A 80 5.21 5.69 10.34
C GLU A 80 4.65 4.45 11.07
N PHE A 81 5.25 4.06 12.18
CA PHE A 81 4.70 3.01 13.07
C PHE A 81 3.41 3.43 13.79
N LEU A 82 3.04 4.71 13.76
CA LEU A 82 1.76 5.20 14.29
C LEU A 82 0.60 5.10 13.29
N ASN A 83 0.82 4.59 12.09
CA ASN A 83 -0.29 4.18 11.24
C ASN A 83 -1.08 3.02 11.88
N PRO A 84 -2.37 2.86 11.61
CA PRO A 84 -3.22 1.83 12.25
C PRO A 84 -2.72 0.39 12.07
N GLY A 85 -2.14 0.06 10.92
CA GLY A 85 -1.51 -1.24 10.66
C GLY A 85 -0.03 -1.28 11.07
N GLY A 86 0.48 -0.23 11.72
CA GLY A 86 1.82 -0.17 12.31
C GLY A 86 2.96 0.12 11.34
N SER A 87 2.70 0.56 10.11
CA SER A 87 3.78 0.83 9.15
C SER A 87 3.43 1.84 8.06
N VAL A 88 4.47 2.30 7.35
CA VAL A 88 4.32 3.13 6.14
C VAL A 88 3.48 2.48 5.03
N LYS A 89 3.34 1.14 5.05
CA LYS A 89 2.65 0.40 4.00
C LYS A 89 1.12 0.52 4.07
N ASP A 90 0.59 1.01 5.16
CA ASP A 90 -0.83 1.36 5.27
C ASP A 90 -1.21 2.43 4.24
N ARG A 91 -0.30 3.37 3.96
CA ARG A 91 -0.50 4.42 2.95
C ARG A 91 -0.73 3.84 1.57
N ILE A 92 0.17 2.96 1.13
CA ILE A 92 0.06 2.34 -0.20
C ILE A 92 -1.10 1.35 -0.26
N GLY A 93 -1.35 0.56 0.80
CA GLY A 93 -2.47 -0.38 0.88
C GLY A 93 -3.81 0.33 0.72
N ARG A 94 -4.02 1.42 1.46
CA ARG A 94 -5.18 2.29 1.32
C ARG A 94 -5.28 2.88 -0.09
N ARG A 95 -4.19 3.50 -0.58
CA ARG A 95 -4.19 4.21 -1.85
C ARG A 95 -4.50 3.30 -3.03
N MET A 96 -3.80 2.19 -3.17
CA MET A 96 -3.99 1.27 -4.29
C MET A 96 -5.42 0.73 -4.35
N LEU A 97 -6.02 0.40 -3.21
CA LEU A 97 -7.40 -0.10 -3.18
C LEU A 97 -8.41 0.99 -3.56
N LEU A 98 -8.28 2.19 -2.99
CA LEU A 98 -9.19 3.30 -3.30
C LEU A 98 -9.08 3.76 -4.76
N ASP A 99 -7.87 3.80 -5.31
CA ASP A 99 -7.67 4.13 -6.72
C ASP A 99 -8.33 3.11 -7.63
N ALA A 100 -8.22 1.81 -7.32
CA ALA A 100 -8.89 0.75 -8.07
C ALA A 100 -10.43 0.82 -7.97
N GLU A 101 -10.99 1.24 -6.84
CA GLU A 101 -12.42 1.52 -6.68
C GLU A 101 -12.86 2.71 -7.56
N VAL A 102 -12.12 3.82 -7.48
CA VAL A 102 -12.43 5.03 -8.27
C VAL A 102 -12.38 4.74 -9.77
N ALA A 103 -11.44 3.90 -10.19
CA ALA A 103 -11.33 3.44 -11.58
C ALA A 103 -12.42 2.43 -11.99
N GLY A 104 -13.29 2.00 -11.07
CA GLY A 104 -14.34 1.00 -11.34
C GLY A 104 -13.83 -0.41 -11.60
N GLN A 105 -12.57 -0.70 -11.28
CA GLN A 105 -11.95 -2.00 -11.50
C GLN A 105 -12.41 -3.04 -10.48
N VAL A 106 -12.53 -2.61 -9.24
CA VAL A 106 -12.94 -3.44 -8.11
C VAL A 106 -14.14 -2.84 -7.38
N LYS A 107 -14.92 -3.68 -6.75
CA LYS A 107 -16.07 -3.30 -5.92
C LYS A 107 -16.13 -4.17 -4.66
N PRO A 108 -16.72 -3.70 -3.56
CA PRO A 108 -16.92 -4.51 -2.36
C PRO A 108 -17.47 -5.91 -2.68
N GLY A 109 -16.92 -6.94 -2.06
CA GLY A 109 -17.20 -8.35 -2.33
C GLY A 109 -16.23 -9.03 -3.29
N ASP A 110 -15.49 -8.29 -4.11
CA ASP A 110 -14.45 -8.84 -4.98
C ASP A 110 -13.28 -9.40 -4.15
N ILE A 111 -12.44 -10.20 -4.79
CA ILE A 111 -11.23 -10.78 -4.20
C ILE A 111 -10.04 -9.92 -4.59
N ILE A 112 -9.28 -9.49 -3.60
CA ILE A 112 -7.96 -8.89 -3.80
C ILE A 112 -6.91 -9.93 -3.43
N VAL A 113 -5.99 -10.22 -4.32
CA VAL A 113 -4.83 -11.09 -4.06
C VAL A 113 -3.54 -10.28 -4.15
N GLU A 114 -2.64 -10.48 -3.19
CA GLU A 114 -1.32 -9.80 -3.22
C GLU A 114 -0.21 -10.78 -2.81
N PRO A 115 0.82 -10.95 -3.64
CA PRO A 115 2.01 -11.72 -3.28
C PRO A 115 2.91 -10.87 -2.40
N THR A 116 2.76 -11.00 -1.08
CA THR A 116 3.54 -10.22 -0.13
C THR A 116 3.74 -10.97 1.17
N SER A 117 4.90 -10.80 1.77
CA SER A 117 5.24 -11.39 3.06
C SER A 117 5.40 -10.37 4.18
N GLY A 118 5.08 -9.11 3.89
CA GLY A 118 5.40 -8.01 4.77
C GLY A 118 4.22 -7.08 5.07
N ASN A 119 4.58 -5.88 5.46
CA ASN A 119 3.66 -4.86 5.92
C ASN A 119 2.65 -4.41 4.85
N THR A 120 2.95 -4.58 3.56
CA THR A 120 1.98 -4.30 2.49
C THR A 120 0.75 -5.21 2.61
N GLY A 121 0.96 -6.48 2.96
CA GLY A 121 -0.13 -7.40 3.23
C GLY A 121 -1.01 -6.93 4.39
N VAL A 122 -0.41 -6.41 5.45
CA VAL A 122 -1.16 -5.86 6.59
C VAL A 122 -1.99 -4.65 6.16
N GLY A 123 -1.36 -3.67 5.48
CA GLY A 123 -2.06 -2.47 5.01
C GLY A 123 -3.22 -2.78 4.05
N LEU A 124 -3.01 -3.71 3.09
CA LEU A 124 -4.06 -4.15 2.18
C LEU A 124 -5.15 -4.94 2.89
N SER A 125 -4.81 -5.84 3.82
CA SER A 125 -5.80 -6.62 4.58
C SER A 125 -6.68 -5.73 5.44
N MET A 126 -6.10 -4.73 6.09
CA MET A 126 -6.84 -3.72 6.84
C MET A 126 -7.78 -2.92 5.93
N ALA A 127 -7.29 -2.47 4.77
CA ALA A 127 -8.10 -1.72 3.81
C ALA A 127 -9.24 -2.60 3.25
N ALA A 128 -8.94 -3.84 2.90
CA ALA A 128 -9.93 -4.82 2.42
C ALA A 128 -11.01 -5.09 3.46
N ALA A 129 -10.62 -5.33 4.72
CA ALA A 129 -11.58 -5.55 5.81
C ALA A 129 -12.49 -4.34 6.03
N ALA A 130 -11.93 -3.13 6.04
CA ALA A 130 -12.69 -1.89 6.22
C ALA A 130 -13.69 -1.60 5.08
N LYS A 131 -13.40 -2.09 3.87
CA LYS A 131 -14.17 -1.81 2.66
C LYS A 131 -15.04 -2.99 2.17
N GLY A 132 -14.97 -4.14 2.86
CA GLY A 132 -15.77 -5.32 2.52
C GLY A 132 -15.25 -6.13 1.33
N TYR A 133 -13.94 -6.14 1.12
CA TYR A 133 -13.27 -7.03 0.16
C TYR A 133 -12.83 -8.34 0.82
N ARG A 134 -12.71 -9.39 0.01
CA ARG A 134 -12.06 -10.62 0.42
C ARG A 134 -10.57 -10.51 0.09
N MET A 135 -9.72 -10.77 1.07
CA MET A 135 -8.25 -10.65 0.89
C MET A 135 -7.59 -12.02 0.87
N ILE A 136 -6.75 -12.27 -0.13
CA ILE A 136 -5.87 -13.43 -0.21
C ILE A 136 -4.42 -12.93 -0.23
N ILE A 137 -3.61 -13.43 0.69
CA ILE A 137 -2.17 -13.19 0.71
C ILE A 137 -1.45 -14.48 0.34
N THR A 138 -0.57 -14.40 -0.63
CA THR A 138 0.36 -15.49 -0.95
C THR A 138 1.75 -15.14 -0.42
N MET A 139 2.34 -16.04 0.39
CA MET A 139 3.62 -15.76 1.05
C MET A 139 4.48 -17.03 1.21
N PRO A 140 5.83 -16.92 1.15
CA PRO A 140 6.71 -18.07 1.37
C PRO A 140 6.58 -18.67 2.79
N GLU A 141 6.71 -19.98 2.91
CA GLU A 141 6.63 -20.70 4.19
C GLU A 141 7.66 -20.27 5.24
N LYS A 142 8.82 -19.76 4.80
CA LYS A 142 9.87 -19.25 5.71
C LYS A 142 9.45 -18.02 6.54
N MET A 143 8.35 -17.38 6.18
CA MET A 143 7.87 -16.21 6.92
C MET A 143 7.33 -16.62 8.29
N SER A 144 7.52 -15.73 9.27
CA SER A 144 7.16 -16.02 10.66
C SER A 144 5.66 -16.31 10.85
N GLN A 145 5.35 -17.14 11.83
CA GLN A 145 3.97 -17.44 12.19
C GLN A 145 3.21 -16.18 12.66
N GLU A 146 3.88 -15.28 13.37
CA GLU A 146 3.32 -14.00 13.82
C GLU A 146 2.71 -13.19 12.67
N LYS A 147 3.43 -13.09 11.53
CA LYS A 147 2.91 -12.39 10.34
C LYS A 147 1.68 -13.07 9.76
N ASN A 148 1.69 -14.41 9.71
CA ASN A 148 0.54 -15.18 9.27
C ASN A 148 -0.68 -14.93 10.16
N ASP A 149 -0.48 -14.90 11.47
CA ASP A 149 -1.56 -14.73 12.44
C ASP A 149 -2.13 -13.29 12.41
N ALA A 150 -1.26 -12.30 12.26
CA ALA A 150 -1.68 -10.91 12.08
C ALA A 150 -2.56 -10.73 10.82
N LEU A 151 -2.18 -11.34 9.69
CA LEU A 151 -2.96 -11.29 8.46
C LEU A 151 -4.32 -11.99 8.60
N LYS A 152 -4.33 -13.17 9.23
CA LYS A 152 -5.56 -13.90 9.53
C LYS A 152 -6.47 -13.15 10.50
N GLY A 153 -5.90 -12.49 11.50
CA GLY A 153 -6.61 -11.62 12.44
C GLY A 153 -7.33 -10.45 11.74
N LEU A 154 -6.79 -9.98 10.60
CA LEU A 154 -7.41 -8.99 9.72
C LEU A 154 -8.41 -9.60 8.72
N GLY A 155 -8.69 -10.90 8.79
CA GLY A 155 -9.65 -11.59 7.93
C GLY A 155 -9.07 -12.06 6.59
N ALA A 156 -7.76 -11.97 6.36
CA ALA A 156 -7.16 -12.45 5.13
C ALA A 156 -7.03 -13.98 5.10
N THR A 157 -7.27 -14.57 3.94
CA THR A 157 -6.87 -15.94 3.64
C THR A 157 -5.38 -15.96 3.29
N VAL A 158 -4.58 -16.75 4.01
CA VAL A 158 -3.13 -16.82 3.76
C VAL A 158 -2.78 -18.17 3.13
N ILE A 159 -2.18 -18.12 1.93
CA ILE A 159 -1.65 -19.27 1.22
C ILE A 159 -0.13 -19.25 1.36
N ARG A 160 0.41 -20.27 2.03
CA ARG A 160 1.86 -20.43 2.20
C ARG A 160 2.41 -21.28 1.06
N THR A 161 3.49 -20.81 0.45
CA THR A 161 4.12 -21.46 -0.70
C THR A 161 5.52 -21.95 -0.35
N PRO A 162 6.00 -23.05 -0.97
CA PRO A 162 7.34 -23.55 -0.71
C PRO A 162 8.42 -22.50 -0.98
N THR A 163 9.36 -22.37 -0.05
CA THR A 163 10.45 -21.39 -0.13
C THR A 163 11.50 -21.72 -1.20
N SER A 164 11.56 -22.98 -1.62
CA SER A 164 12.57 -23.49 -2.57
C SER A 164 12.39 -22.98 -4.01
N TYR A 165 11.22 -22.46 -4.35
CA TYR A 165 10.96 -21.97 -5.69
C TYR A 165 11.46 -20.52 -5.88
N ALA A 166 12.10 -20.25 -7.02
CA ALA A 166 12.43 -18.90 -7.44
C ALA A 166 11.17 -18.05 -7.64
N PHE A 167 11.30 -16.74 -7.55
CA PHE A 167 10.16 -15.81 -7.57
C PHE A 167 9.33 -15.88 -8.86
N ASP A 168 9.95 -16.24 -9.98
CA ASP A 168 9.35 -16.41 -11.32
C ASP A 168 8.76 -17.80 -11.57
N HIS A 169 8.90 -18.73 -10.63
CA HIS A 169 8.35 -20.09 -10.76
C HIS A 169 6.84 -20.11 -10.52
N ALA A 170 6.10 -20.93 -11.28
CA ALA A 170 4.63 -21.03 -11.16
C ALA A 170 4.12 -21.40 -9.74
N LYS A 171 4.92 -22.13 -8.94
CA LYS A 171 4.60 -22.49 -7.56
C LYS A 171 5.14 -21.53 -6.51
N SER A 172 5.74 -20.42 -6.93
CA SER A 172 6.13 -19.33 -6.03
C SER A 172 4.90 -18.58 -5.51
N HIS A 173 5.07 -17.75 -4.49
CA HIS A 173 4.00 -16.88 -4.01
C HIS A 173 3.48 -15.93 -5.10
N ILE A 174 4.33 -15.47 -6.01
CA ILE A 174 3.94 -14.65 -7.16
C ILE A 174 3.17 -15.51 -8.18
N GLY A 175 3.70 -16.67 -8.55
CA GLY A 175 3.06 -17.58 -9.51
C GLY A 175 1.65 -18.01 -9.06
N ILE A 176 1.50 -18.36 -7.78
CA ILE A 176 0.18 -18.69 -7.20
C ILE A 176 -0.77 -17.48 -7.22
N ALA A 177 -0.30 -16.27 -6.91
CA ALA A 177 -1.14 -15.08 -7.01
C ALA A 177 -1.65 -14.86 -8.44
N ILE A 178 -0.77 -15.00 -9.43
CA ILE A 178 -1.12 -14.92 -10.86
C ILE A 178 -2.17 -15.99 -11.25
N GLU A 179 -1.98 -17.22 -10.80
CA GLU A 179 -2.91 -18.31 -11.08
C GLU A 179 -4.30 -18.01 -10.49
N LEU A 180 -4.36 -17.49 -9.27
CA LEU A 180 -5.61 -17.10 -8.62
C LEU A 180 -6.36 -16.01 -9.38
N THR A 181 -5.66 -15.03 -9.96
CA THR A 181 -6.33 -13.99 -10.78
C THR A 181 -6.90 -14.53 -12.08
N LYS A 182 -6.41 -15.69 -12.57
CA LYS A 182 -6.91 -16.32 -13.79
C LYS A 182 -8.06 -17.31 -13.52
N THR A 183 -8.05 -17.93 -12.34
CA THR A 183 -8.97 -19.05 -12.02
C THR A 183 -10.16 -18.65 -11.17
N LEU A 184 -10.02 -17.61 -10.34
CA LEU A 184 -11.12 -17.14 -9.52
C LEU A 184 -11.85 -15.98 -10.21
N ASP A 185 -13.17 -16.05 -10.18
CA ASP A 185 -14.00 -14.94 -10.66
C ASP A 185 -13.81 -13.70 -9.78
N ARG A 186 -13.73 -12.54 -10.40
CA ARG A 186 -13.57 -11.25 -9.75
C ARG A 186 -12.40 -11.21 -8.76
N CYS A 187 -11.24 -11.74 -9.16
CA CYS A 187 -9.99 -11.75 -8.40
C CYS A 187 -8.94 -10.84 -9.05
N PHE A 188 -8.42 -9.89 -8.29
CA PHE A 188 -7.53 -8.83 -8.79
C PHE A 188 -6.26 -8.75 -7.95
N CYS A 189 -5.12 -8.60 -8.61
CA CYS A 189 -3.84 -8.29 -7.96
C CYS A 189 -3.55 -6.79 -8.13
N LEU A 190 -3.35 -6.08 -7.04
CA LEU A 190 -3.03 -4.65 -7.08
C LEU A 190 -1.56 -4.39 -7.41
N ASP A 191 -0.67 -5.33 -7.14
CA ASP A 191 0.76 -5.31 -7.47
C ASP A 191 1.51 -4.06 -6.99
N GLN A 192 1.96 -4.10 -5.75
CA GLN A 192 2.69 -2.99 -5.13
C GLN A 192 3.94 -2.52 -5.89
N TYR A 193 4.53 -3.39 -6.74
CA TYR A 193 5.78 -3.09 -7.46
C TYR A 193 5.56 -2.23 -8.71
N LYS A 194 4.40 -2.38 -9.34
CA LYS A 194 4.09 -1.72 -10.61
C LYS A 194 2.95 -0.70 -10.49
N ASN A 195 2.18 -0.76 -9.40
CA ASN A 195 1.02 0.10 -9.19
C ASN A 195 1.45 1.54 -8.93
N PRO A 196 1.01 2.51 -9.76
CA PRO A 196 1.35 3.92 -9.57
C PRO A 196 0.82 4.49 -8.25
N GLY A 197 -0.21 3.90 -7.66
CA GLY A 197 -0.72 4.27 -6.34
C GLY A 197 0.34 4.17 -5.24
N ASN A 198 1.37 3.31 -5.41
CA ASN A 198 2.46 3.22 -4.44
C ASN A 198 3.29 4.51 -4.41
N PRO A 199 4.00 4.94 -5.47
CA PRO A 199 4.75 6.21 -5.43
C PRO A 199 3.84 7.42 -5.20
N MET A 200 2.62 7.43 -5.74
CA MET A 200 1.70 8.54 -5.60
C MET A 200 1.19 8.73 -4.16
N ALA A 201 1.03 7.66 -3.38
CA ALA A 201 0.71 7.77 -1.95
C ALA A 201 1.79 8.56 -1.19
N HIS A 202 3.05 8.41 -1.59
CA HIS A 202 4.16 9.13 -0.96
C HIS A 202 4.29 10.56 -1.50
N TYR A 203 4.12 10.75 -2.80
CA TYR A 203 4.21 12.06 -3.42
C TYR A 203 3.12 13.02 -2.90
N GLU A 204 1.89 12.54 -2.76
CA GLU A 204 0.74 13.38 -2.39
C GLU A 204 0.52 13.51 -0.88
N GLU A 205 1.02 12.56 -0.07
CA GLU A 205 0.69 12.51 1.36
C GLU A 205 1.90 12.48 2.30
N THR A 206 2.99 11.78 1.94
CA THR A 206 4.15 11.61 2.85
C THR A 206 5.11 12.77 2.75
N GLY A 207 5.29 13.32 1.55
CA GLY A 207 6.18 14.44 1.23
C GLY A 207 5.69 15.79 1.71
#